data_304e66a462880c904678dbcd8eaa480f
#
_entry.id   304e66a462880c904678dbcd8eaa480f
#
_cell.length_a   1.000
_cell.length_b   1.000
_cell.length_c   1.000
_cell.angle_alpha   90.00
_cell.angle_beta   90.00
_cell.angle_gamma   90.00
#
_symmetry.space_group_name_H-M   'P 1'
#
loop_
_entity.id
_entity.type
_entity.pdbx_description
1 polymer ?
#
loop_
_entity_poly.entity_id
_entity_poly.type
_entity_poly.pdbx_seq_one_letter_code
_entity_poly.pdbx_strand_id
1 'polypeptide(L)'
;MKTILYILLGISLTACLTEVDLSDLRESPRLVVNGVAVAGEPLRLSVTRTWFYTDDHPNVVIPDATVRLYVNDHYEETIPFVPGDTLFNAAGSYQAAFVPKMADRLRIEGSAPGYEAIHAETGIPQASQRLEAK
;
A
#
# COMPACT_ATOMS: atom_id res chain seq x y z
N MET A 1 -10.82 -56.11 -21.77
CA MET A 1 -9.72 -55.21 -22.14
C MET A 1 -10.19 -53.77 -22.16
N LYS A 2 -11.21 -53.43 -22.94
CA LYS A 2 -11.69 -52.02 -22.98
C LYS A 2 -12.21 -51.50 -21.65
N THR A 3 -12.90 -52.29 -20.86
CA THR A 3 -13.45 -51.93 -19.56
C THR A 3 -12.37 -51.64 -18.52
N ILE A 4 -11.28 -52.39 -18.53
CA ILE A 4 -10.12 -52.16 -17.63
C ILE A 4 -9.41 -50.86 -17.98
N LEU A 5 -9.32 -50.54 -19.28
CA LEU A 5 -8.71 -49.29 -19.75
C LEU A 5 -9.48 -48.04 -19.27
N TYR A 6 -10.83 -48.09 -19.28
CA TYR A 6 -11.69 -47.03 -18.79
C TYR A 6 -11.59 -46.84 -17.25
N ILE A 7 -11.44 -47.95 -16.51
CA ILE A 7 -11.26 -47.92 -15.06
C ILE A 7 -9.88 -47.29 -14.71
N LEU A 8 -8.83 -47.68 -15.45
CA LEU A 8 -7.49 -47.07 -15.25
C LEU A 8 -7.47 -45.59 -15.59
N LEU A 9 -8.14 -45.16 -16.65
CA LEU A 9 -8.25 -43.77 -17.05
C LEU A 9 -9.06 -42.95 -16.03
N GLY A 10 -10.08 -43.52 -15.40
CA GLY A 10 -10.87 -42.87 -14.36
C GLY A 10 -10.10 -42.62 -13.07
N ILE A 11 -9.17 -43.49 -12.72
CA ILE A 11 -8.36 -43.38 -11.50
C ILE A 11 -7.27 -42.30 -11.66
N SER A 12 -6.80 -42.04 -12.87
CA SER A 12 -5.75 -41.01 -13.12
C SER A 12 -6.28 -39.58 -13.08
N LEU A 13 -7.59 -39.35 -12.99
CA LEU A 13 -8.21 -38.02 -12.93
C LEU A 13 -8.46 -37.53 -11.50
N THR A 14 -8.14 -38.29 -10.47
CA THR A 14 -8.13 -37.81 -9.09
C THR A 14 -6.86 -36.99 -8.84
N ALA A 15 -6.79 -35.81 -9.44
CA ALA A 15 -5.80 -34.83 -9.06
C ALA A 15 -6.11 -34.39 -7.62
N CYS A 16 -5.31 -34.82 -6.67
CA CYS A 16 -5.36 -34.30 -5.31
C CYS A 16 -5.03 -32.83 -5.33
N LEU A 17 -6.04 -31.96 -5.17
CA LEU A 17 -5.83 -30.60 -4.74
C LEU A 17 -5.39 -30.68 -3.28
N THR A 18 -4.09 -30.64 -3.04
CA THR A 18 -3.58 -30.48 -1.70
C THR A 18 -3.71 -29.01 -1.35
N GLU A 19 -4.64 -28.66 -0.47
CA GLU A 19 -4.67 -27.33 0.12
C GLU A 19 -3.41 -27.20 0.97
N VAL A 20 -2.55 -26.26 0.59
CA VAL A 20 -1.38 -25.89 1.39
C VAL A 20 -1.86 -24.98 2.51
N ASP A 21 -1.82 -25.45 3.74
CA ASP A 21 -2.11 -24.62 4.90
C ASP A 21 -0.92 -23.67 5.13
N LEU A 22 -1.15 -22.38 4.89
CA LEU A 22 -0.16 -21.32 5.10
C LEU A 22 -0.44 -20.52 6.38
N SER A 23 -1.31 -21.01 7.26
CA SER A 23 -1.68 -20.30 8.49
C SER A 23 -0.48 -20.04 9.41
N ASP A 24 0.52 -20.93 9.41
CA ASP A 24 1.76 -20.76 10.15
C ASP A 24 2.63 -19.59 9.67
N LEU A 25 2.37 -19.08 8.46
CA LEU A 25 3.06 -17.92 7.89
C LEU A 25 2.36 -16.60 8.19
N ARG A 26 1.26 -16.63 8.96
CA ARG A 26 0.53 -15.41 9.31
C ARG A 26 1.35 -14.56 10.26
N GLU A 27 1.79 -13.41 9.80
CA GLU A 27 2.44 -12.38 10.62
C GLU A 27 1.42 -11.37 11.17
N SER A 28 1.81 -10.67 12.23
CA SER A 28 1.03 -9.55 12.75
C SER A 28 0.89 -8.47 11.68
N PRO A 29 -0.31 -7.89 11.48
CA PRO A 29 -0.50 -6.83 10.50
C PRO A 29 0.41 -5.64 10.75
N ARG A 30 0.98 -5.09 9.69
CA ARG A 30 1.83 -3.90 9.71
C ARG A 30 1.18 -2.77 8.94
N LEU A 31 1.47 -1.53 9.34
CA LEU A 31 1.04 -0.36 8.57
C LEU A 31 1.72 -0.34 7.20
N VAL A 32 0.97 0.14 6.22
CA VAL A 32 1.45 0.39 4.86
C VAL A 32 1.03 1.79 4.46
N VAL A 33 1.99 2.61 4.05
CA VAL A 33 1.74 3.93 3.48
C VAL A 33 2.01 3.90 1.99
N ASN A 34 1.01 4.27 1.20
CA ASN A 34 1.12 4.40 -0.25
C ASN A 34 0.78 5.83 -0.67
N GLY A 35 1.58 6.40 -1.54
CA GLY A 35 1.34 7.72 -2.11
C GLY A 35 2.31 8.03 -3.23
N VAL A 36 1.95 9.02 -4.02
CA VAL A 36 2.81 9.56 -5.06
C VAL A 36 3.01 11.04 -4.78
N ALA A 37 4.26 11.47 -4.73
CA ALA A 37 4.61 12.85 -4.54
C ALA A 37 4.96 13.49 -5.90
N VAL A 38 4.24 14.54 -6.25
CA VAL A 38 4.41 15.29 -7.50
C VAL A 38 4.67 16.76 -7.16
N ALA A 39 5.70 17.36 -7.77
CA ALA A 39 5.96 18.78 -7.59
C ALA A 39 4.77 19.62 -8.06
N GLY A 40 4.31 20.56 -7.23
CA GLY A 40 3.19 21.44 -7.55
C GLY A 40 1.81 20.88 -7.22
N GLU A 41 1.71 19.66 -6.66
CA GLU A 41 0.45 19.05 -6.24
C GLU A 41 0.45 18.69 -4.74
N PRO A 42 -0.66 18.87 -4.02
CA PRO A 42 -0.76 18.43 -2.63
C PRO A 42 -0.52 16.92 -2.50
N LEU A 43 0.26 16.54 -1.50
CA LEU A 43 0.54 15.12 -1.22
C LEU A 43 -0.73 14.41 -0.74
N ARG A 44 -1.04 13.28 -1.36
CA ARG A 44 -2.12 12.38 -0.95
C ARG A 44 -1.56 11.01 -0.64
N LEU A 45 -1.98 10.46 0.51
CA LEU A 45 -1.51 9.18 1.01
C LEU A 45 -2.69 8.29 1.39
N SER A 46 -2.53 7.01 1.17
CA SER A 46 -3.38 5.97 1.75
C SER A 46 -2.59 5.26 2.85
N VAL A 47 -3.18 5.14 4.02
CA VAL A 47 -2.63 4.33 5.11
C VAL A 47 -3.52 3.11 5.29
N THR A 48 -2.95 1.96 5.09
CA THR A 48 -3.62 0.67 5.18
C THR A 48 -2.83 -0.26 6.10
N ARG A 49 -3.23 -1.50 6.20
CA ARG A 49 -2.47 -2.55 6.86
C ARG A 49 -2.16 -3.67 5.89
N THR A 50 -1.10 -4.42 6.17
CA THR A 50 -0.88 -5.69 5.49
C THR A 50 -2.04 -6.65 5.82
N TRP A 51 -2.37 -7.49 4.86
CA TRP A 51 -3.43 -8.51 4.99
C TRP A 51 -2.89 -9.88 4.57
N PHE A 52 -3.52 -10.91 5.10
CA PHE A 52 -3.22 -12.27 4.74
C PHE A 52 -4.24 -12.78 3.72
N TYR A 53 -3.86 -13.71 2.87
CA TYR A 53 -4.68 -14.18 1.74
C TYR A 53 -6.07 -14.73 2.15
N THR A 54 -6.22 -15.16 3.41
CA THR A 54 -7.49 -15.65 3.97
C THR A 54 -8.29 -14.57 4.69
N ASP A 55 -7.82 -13.31 4.70
CA ASP A 55 -8.56 -12.22 5.33
C ASP A 55 -9.78 -11.83 4.47
N ASP A 56 -10.95 -11.74 5.09
CA ASP A 56 -12.21 -11.40 4.40
C ASP A 56 -12.23 -9.97 3.86
N HIS A 57 -11.44 -9.07 4.46
CA HIS A 57 -11.39 -7.65 4.11
C HIS A 57 -9.95 -7.20 3.86
N PRO A 58 -9.46 -7.38 2.61
CA PRO A 58 -8.18 -6.79 2.21
C PRO A 58 -8.27 -5.26 2.12
N ASN A 59 -7.14 -4.57 2.17
CA ASN A 59 -7.02 -3.12 1.97
C ASN A 59 -7.85 -2.26 2.95
N VAL A 60 -7.89 -2.65 4.21
CA VAL A 60 -8.53 -1.84 5.25
C VAL A 60 -7.75 -0.55 5.47
N VAL A 61 -8.40 0.59 5.24
CA VAL A 61 -7.86 1.92 5.54
C VAL A 61 -7.84 2.14 7.05
N ILE A 62 -6.79 2.77 7.55
CA ILE A 62 -6.60 3.11 8.96
C ILE A 62 -6.82 4.62 9.13
N PRO A 63 -8.03 5.07 9.48
CA PRO A 63 -8.37 6.50 9.54
C PRO A 63 -7.86 7.22 10.79
N ASP A 64 -7.47 6.48 11.82
CA ASP A 64 -6.97 6.96 13.10
C ASP A 64 -5.43 6.94 13.22
N ALA A 65 -4.74 6.76 12.09
CA ALA A 65 -3.29 6.87 12.08
C ALA A 65 -2.85 8.33 12.24
N THR A 66 -1.75 8.53 12.94
CA THR A 66 -1.04 9.80 12.98
C THR A 66 0.03 9.79 11.89
N VAL A 67 -0.10 10.65 10.91
CA VAL A 67 0.82 10.75 9.77
C VAL A 67 1.51 12.10 9.80
N ARG A 68 2.83 12.10 10.03
CA ARG A 68 3.65 13.33 10.09
C ARG A 68 4.47 13.48 8.83
N LEU A 69 4.47 14.69 8.29
CA LEU A 69 5.28 15.08 7.13
C LEU A 69 6.46 15.91 7.60
N TYR A 70 7.64 15.55 7.11
CA TYR A 70 8.87 16.33 7.21
C TYR A 70 9.36 16.68 5.82
N VAL A 71 9.78 17.92 5.64
CA VAL A 71 10.31 18.42 4.38
C VAL A 71 11.73 18.92 4.62
N ASN A 72 12.69 18.38 3.90
CA ASN A 72 14.12 18.73 4.06
C ASN A 72 14.59 18.64 5.53
N ASP A 73 14.17 17.57 6.21
CA ASP A 73 14.43 17.25 7.63
C ASP A 73 13.72 18.15 8.66
N HIS A 74 12.84 19.05 8.24
CA HIS A 74 12.05 19.88 9.14
C HIS A 74 10.61 19.39 9.19
N TYR A 75 10.05 19.33 10.41
CA TYR A 75 8.63 19.04 10.59
C TYR A 75 7.79 20.09 9.87
N GLU A 76 6.87 19.65 9.04
CA GLU A 76 5.96 20.52 8.28
C GLU A 76 4.54 20.46 8.85
N GLU A 77 3.92 19.30 8.85
CA GLU A 77 2.55 19.13 9.33
C GLU A 77 2.23 17.70 9.77
N THR A 78 1.14 17.54 10.52
CA THR A 78 0.46 16.27 10.68
C THR A 78 -0.67 16.22 9.64
N ILE A 79 -0.58 15.27 8.72
CA ILE A 79 -1.50 15.17 7.59
C ILE A 79 -2.86 14.67 8.08
N PRO A 80 -3.96 15.44 7.89
CA PRO A 80 -5.29 15.02 8.33
C PRO A 80 -5.86 13.92 7.43
N PHE A 81 -6.68 13.06 8.03
CA PHE A 81 -7.51 12.12 7.28
C PHE A 81 -8.76 12.83 6.73
N VAL A 82 -9.02 12.66 5.45
CA VAL A 82 -10.23 13.13 4.77
C VAL A 82 -11.09 11.92 4.45
N PRO A 83 -12.29 11.81 5.02
CA PRO A 83 -13.22 10.72 4.71
C PRO A 83 -13.50 10.64 3.22
N GLY A 84 -13.76 9.43 2.75
CA GLY A 84 -14.09 9.21 1.35
C GLY A 84 -15.45 9.79 0.95
N ASP A 85 -15.53 10.20 -0.30
CA ASP A 85 -16.81 10.40 -0.96
C ASP A 85 -17.17 9.12 -1.76
N THR A 86 -18.45 9.00 -2.09
CA THR A 86 -18.99 7.77 -2.67
C THR A 86 -18.59 7.52 -4.13
N LEU A 87 -17.92 8.45 -4.80
CA LEU A 87 -17.68 8.37 -6.23
C LEU A 87 -16.22 8.06 -6.60
N PHE A 88 -15.23 8.70 -5.96
CA PHE A 88 -13.83 8.59 -6.40
C PHE A 88 -12.85 8.18 -5.30
N ASN A 89 -13.22 8.31 -4.03
CA ASN A 89 -12.39 8.01 -2.89
C ASN A 89 -13.20 7.37 -1.77
N ALA A 90 -13.85 6.26 -2.05
CA ALA A 90 -14.78 5.59 -1.11
C ALA A 90 -14.13 5.27 0.25
N ALA A 91 -12.83 5.02 0.29
CA ALA A 91 -12.11 4.64 1.49
C ALA A 91 -11.53 5.81 2.30
N GLY A 92 -11.51 7.03 1.74
CA GLY A 92 -10.81 8.17 2.33
C GLY A 92 -9.29 8.16 2.09
N SER A 93 -8.64 9.27 2.44
CA SER A 93 -7.19 9.42 2.29
C SER A 93 -6.64 10.49 3.24
N TYR A 94 -5.35 10.44 3.48
CA TYR A 94 -4.60 11.51 4.15
C TYR A 94 -4.19 12.55 3.12
N GLN A 95 -4.56 13.81 3.32
CA GLN A 95 -4.34 14.90 2.37
C GLN A 95 -3.58 16.04 3.04
N ALA A 96 -2.34 16.26 2.59
CA ALA A 96 -1.49 17.33 3.08
C ALA A 96 -1.95 18.69 2.54
N ALA A 97 -1.78 19.74 3.34
CA ALA A 97 -1.89 21.12 2.85
C ALA A 97 -0.61 21.56 2.11
N PHE A 98 0.52 20.96 2.48
CA PHE A 98 1.81 21.23 1.86
C PHE A 98 1.86 20.78 0.39
N VAL A 99 2.43 21.62 -0.45
CA VAL A 99 2.67 21.36 -1.87
C VAL A 99 4.17 21.25 -2.11
N PRO A 100 4.68 20.04 -2.42
CA PRO A 100 6.10 19.82 -2.65
C PRO A 100 6.62 20.59 -3.88
N LYS A 101 7.89 20.94 -3.82
CA LYS A 101 8.64 21.56 -4.92
C LYS A 101 9.68 20.59 -5.47
N MET A 102 10.19 20.89 -6.64
CA MET A 102 11.35 20.17 -7.18
C MET A 102 12.52 20.20 -6.19
N ALA A 103 13.23 19.09 -6.09
CA ALA A 103 14.35 18.85 -5.19
C ALA A 103 14.01 18.77 -3.68
N ASP A 104 12.75 18.88 -3.29
CA ASP A 104 12.35 18.60 -1.90
C ASP A 104 12.59 17.13 -1.57
N ARG A 105 13.05 16.91 -0.34
CA ARG A 105 13.13 15.59 0.27
C ARG A 105 12.00 15.47 1.30
N LEU A 106 11.13 14.48 1.08
CA LEU A 106 9.97 14.24 1.92
C LEU A 106 10.22 13.00 2.79
N ARG A 107 9.91 13.10 4.08
CA ARG A 107 9.88 11.97 5.00
C ARG A 107 8.50 11.90 5.66
N ILE A 108 7.92 10.73 5.65
CA ILE A 108 6.64 10.43 6.31
C ILE A 108 6.92 9.51 7.48
N GLU A 109 6.35 9.84 8.63
CA GLU A 109 6.27 8.98 9.79
C GLU A 109 4.81 8.65 10.07
N GLY A 110 4.49 7.36 10.13
CA GLY A 110 3.15 6.86 10.38
C GLY A 110 3.09 6.03 11.66
N SER A 111 2.10 6.27 12.48
CA SER A 111 1.81 5.45 13.67
C SER A 111 0.31 5.31 13.87
N ALA A 112 -0.12 4.16 14.38
CA ALA A 112 -1.52 3.92 14.74
C ALA A 112 -1.59 2.97 15.94
N PRO A 113 -2.68 3.02 16.74
CA PRO A 113 -2.86 2.13 17.87
C PRO A 113 -2.80 0.66 17.44
N GLY A 114 -1.98 -0.14 18.12
CA GLY A 114 -1.84 -1.57 17.85
C GLY A 114 -0.90 -1.94 16.70
N TYR A 115 -0.22 -0.97 16.10
CA TYR A 115 0.74 -1.18 15.01
C TYR A 115 2.11 -0.62 15.35
N GLU A 116 3.14 -1.24 14.80
CA GLU A 116 4.49 -0.69 14.83
C GLU A 116 4.56 0.58 13.97
N ALA A 117 5.28 1.60 14.47
CA ALA A 117 5.48 2.84 13.71
C ALA A 117 6.34 2.59 12.48
N ILE A 118 6.03 3.29 11.41
CA ILE A 118 6.72 3.18 10.12
C ILE A 118 7.25 4.55 9.68
N HIS A 119 8.26 4.53 8.82
CA HIS A 119 8.75 5.72 8.13
C HIS A 119 9.07 5.40 6.67
N ALA A 120 8.95 6.41 5.83
CA ALA A 120 9.29 6.34 4.42
C ALA A 120 9.89 7.68 3.97
N GLU A 121 10.86 7.63 3.07
CA GLU A 121 11.51 8.80 2.50
C GLU A 121 11.46 8.75 0.98
N THR A 122 11.31 9.92 0.37
CA THR A 122 11.39 10.09 -1.08
C THR A 122 11.91 11.46 -1.43
N GLY A 123 12.56 11.58 -2.59
CA GLY A 123 12.97 12.87 -3.15
C GLY A 123 12.13 13.24 -4.37
N ILE A 124 11.74 14.50 -4.45
CA ILE A 124 11.12 15.03 -5.65
C ILE A 124 12.22 15.26 -6.69
N PRO A 125 12.15 14.63 -7.87
CA PRO A 125 13.17 14.82 -8.89
C PRO A 125 13.33 16.28 -9.29
N GLN A 126 14.55 16.67 -9.63
CA GLN A 126 14.79 17.92 -10.35
C GLN A 126 14.31 17.76 -11.80
N ALA A 127 13.90 18.85 -12.44
CA ALA A 127 13.57 18.81 -13.85
C ALA A 127 14.75 18.23 -14.65
N SER A 128 14.52 17.15 -15.37
CA SER A 128 15.52 16.64 -16.29
C SER A 128 15.77 17.68 -17.39
N GLN A 129 17.01 18.11 -17.57
CA GLN A 129 17.36 18.87 -18.75
C GLN A 129 17.12 17.97 -19.96
N ARG A 130 16.18 18.35 -20.81
CA ARG A 130 15.98 17.70 -22.10
C ARG A 130 17.25 17.96 -22.90
N LEU A 131 18.07 16.93 -23.09
CA LEU A 131 19.15 17.00 -24.06
C LEU A 131 18.50 17.14 -25.43
N GLU A 132 18.47 18.35 -25.95
CA GLU A 132 18.15 18.55 -27.37
C GLU A 132 19.29 17.93 -28.19
N ALA A 133 19.00 16.77 -28.76
CA ALA A 133 19.88 16.19 -29.79
C ALA A 133 19.88 17.16 -31.01
N LYS A 134 21.03 17.77 -31.23
CA LYS A 134 21.29 18.50 -32.50
C LYS A 134 21.44 17.51 -33.63
#